data_70bd8085cf20cb848a50f127054dc7dc
#
_entry.id   70bd8085cf20cb848a50f127054dc7dc
#
_cell.length_a   1.000
_cell.length_b   1.000
_cell.length_c   1.000
_cell.angle_alpha   90.00
_cell.angle_beta   90.00
_cell.angle_gamma   90.00
#
_symmetry.space_group_name_H-M   'P 1'
#
loop_
_entity.id
_entity.type
_entity.pdbx_description
1 polymer ?
#
loop_
_entity_poly.entity_id
_entity_poly.type
_entity_poly.pdbx_seq_one_letter_code
_entity_poly.pdbx_strand_id
1 'polypeptide(L)'
;MILHTAVPNEFKALGVITLTADAACAHRFANVLNYLGVTPQTNISSLSVVEHYLIDNPVDVIVCEIHPECDAGLMLPSLLKRLHEDGTLEQVPSIFWTGEITMSAPARLVDGERLFDQAVPSHHFWIKYMGGVTVSALESHARLARAAGIHVEILREVGAQELVDALRAAVLTRAKNDPMRHMETFDSLAEDEVINALTTGEGLRFVFQPQFELLSRRVVGAEALVRWKHPHFGEIPPSVLMPLVNRLGLDLLLFSLVEMWTLRVMLALKRENIWIPIAVNASAKTICTPQFADRLAARMHQAGLPTRLLKIELTEDVPEPDELYLSASLTAIRAKGFQVSLDDFGTGAATMNLLANLSFDEMKIDGSFVRDVGRHSSSRKVIGGIANWAELLNLSLVAEGIEDESTIPLLHRLGCRVGQGYALARPMEIDAFLSFITQKEVSQQS
;
A
#
# COMPACT_ATOMS: atom_id res chain seq x y z
N MET A 1 13.66 -38.86 -12.02
CA MET A 1 13.98 -38.31 -13.35
C MET A 1 14.18 -36.82 -13.12
N ILE A 2 15.45 -36.43 -12.87
CA ILE A 2 15.84 -35.08 -12.44
C ILE A 2 15.97 -34.22 -13.71
N LEU A 3 15.07 -33.27 -13.86
CA LEU A 3 15.18 -32.26 -14.91
C LEU A 3 16.40 -31.38 -14.65
N HIS A 4 17.46 -31.56 -15.44
CA HIS A 4 18.56 -30.62 -15.59
C HIS A 4 18.02 -29.34 -16.25
N THR A 5 17.40 -28.45 -15.48
CA THR A 5 17.21 -27.09 -15.93
C THR A 5 18.51 -26.32 -15.63
N ALA A 6 19.13 -25.77 -16.68
CA ALA A 6 20.33 -24.96 -16.53
C ALA A 6 20.07 -23.84 -15.50
N VAL A 7 20.94 -23.72 -14.52
CA VAL A 7 20.89 -22.67 -13.49
C VAL A 7 20.91 -21.31 -14.20
N PRO A 8 19.93 -20.45 -13.94
CA PRO A 8 19.90 -19.12 -14.55
C PRO A 8 21.15 -18.32 -14.18
N ASN A 9 21.85 -17.77 -15.16
CA ASN A 9 23.06 -16.97 -14.95
C ASN A 9 22.81 -15.69 -14.12
N GLU A 10 21.55 -15.33 -13.92
CA GLU A 10 21.09 -14.10 -13.25
C GLU A 10 21.43 -14.04 -11.76
N PHE A 11 21.69 -15.19 -11.10
CA PHE A 11 21.98 -15.22 -9.65
C PHE A 11 23.46 -15.22 -9.30
N LYS A 12 24.38 -15.41 -10.30
CA LYS A 12 25.83 -15.55 -10.02
C LYS A 12 26.50 -14.30 -9.45
N ALA A 13 25.88 -13.13 -9.64
CA ALA A 13 26.41 -11.85 -9.17
C ALA A 13 25.81 -11.41 -7.83
N LEU A 14 24.92 -12.20 -7.21
CA LEU A 14 24.31 -11.84 -5.95
C LEU A 14 25.23 -12.08 -4.76
N GLY A 15 25.43 -11.05 -3.96
CA GLY A 15 26.04 -11.15 -2.63
C GLY A 15 25.04 -11.72 -1.63
N VAL A 16 25.22 -12.97 -1.19
CA VAL A 16 24.32 -13.63 -0.25
C VAL A 16 25.07 -14.04 1.01
N ILE A 17 24.51 -13.71 2.17
CA ILE A 17 24.97 -14.23 3.47
C ILE A 17 23.88 -15.04 4.15
N THR A 18 24.28 -15.90 5.07
CA THR A 18 23.33 -16.62 5.93
C THR A 18 23.47 -16.16 7.37
N LEU A 19 22.35 -16.02 8.07
CA LEU A 19 22.29 -15.67 9.49
C LEU A 19 21.65 -16.82 10.26
N THR A 20 22.47 -17.68 10.87
CA THR A 20 22.03 -18.76 11.74
C THR A 20 23.15 -19.15 12.72
N ALA A 21 22.76 -19.46 13.94
CA ALA A 21 23.64 -20.00 14.97
C ALA A 21 23.80 -21.52 14.82
N ASP A 22 22.92 -22.21 14.08
CA ASP A 22 23.00 -23.66 13.86
C ASP A 22 23.87 -24.00 12.65
N ALA A 23 24.97 -24.68 12.89
CA ALA A 23 25.89 -25.12 11.84
C ALA A 23 25.25 -26.09 10.83
N ALA A 24 24.29 -26.92 11.25
CA ALA A 24 23.58 -27.83 10.37
C ALA A 24 22.63 -27.07 9.45
N CYS A 25 21.97 -26.04 9.95
CA CYS A 25 21.14 -25.13 9.17
C CYS A 25 22.00 -24.35 8.17
N ALA A 26 23.12 -23.77 8.60
CA ALA A 26 24.06 -23.09 7.71
C ALA A 26 24.51 -23.99 6.54
N HIS A 27 24.81 -25.24 6.82
CA HIS A 27 25.22 -26.21 5.79
C HIS A 27 24.06 -26.54 4.81
N ARG A 28 22.82 -26.67 5.31
CA ARG A 28 21.65 -26.87 4.46
C ARG A 28 21.44 -25.68 3.52
N PHE A 29 21.53 -24.45 4.02
CA PHE A 29 21.41 -23.24 3.20
C PHE A 29 22.50 -23.18 2.12
N ALA A 30 23.75 -23.41 2.52
CA ALA A 30 24.87 -23.43 1.59
C ALA A 30 24.65 -24.46 0.45
N ASN A 31 24.16 -25.65 0.77
CA ASN A 31 23.89 -26.69 -0.23
C ASN A 31 22.80 -26.30 -1.20
N VAL A 32 21.68 -25.72 -0.72
CA VAL A 32 20.58 -25.26 -1.58
C VAL A 32 21.03 -24.08 -2.45
N LEU A 33 21.71 -23.09 -1.88
CA LEU A 33 22.22 -21.93 -2.62
C LEU A 33 23.26 -22.36 -3.68
N ASN A 34 24.20 -23.23 -3.34
CA ASN A 34 25.19 -23.77 -4.28
C ASN A 34 24.53 -24.57 -5.42
N TYR A 35 23.46 -25.33 -5.13
CA TYR A 35 22.67 -26.01 -6.17
C TYR A 35 22.05 -25.04 -7.15
N LEU A 36 21.68 -23.82 -6.69
CA LEU A 36 21.15 -22.72 -7.50
C LEU A 36 22.25 -21.85 -8.14
N GLY A 37 23.53 -22.25 -8.01
CA GLY A 37 24.67 -21.49 -8.55
C GLY A 37 24.99 -20.21 -7.80
N VAL A 38 24.45 -20.04 -6.59
CA VAL A 38 24.74 -18.94 -5.68
C VAL A 38 25.68 -19.46 -4.59
N THR A 39 26.87 -18.89 -4.50
CA THR A 39 27.80 -19.25 -3.42
C THR A 39 27.61 -18.25 -2.28
N PRO A 40 27.13 -18.68 -1.08
CA PRO A 40 27.03 -17.77 0.04
C PRO A 40 28.40 -17.25 0.44
N GLN A 41 28.50 -15.94 0.67
CA GLN A 41 29.77 -15.28 1.01
C GLN A 41 30.28 -15.74 2.38
N THR A 42 29.38 -15.82 3.36
CA THR A 42 29.68 -16.28 4.72
C THR A 42 28.43 -16.67 5.49
N ASN A 43 28.62 -17.42 6.58
CA ASN A 43 27.58 -17.61 7.59
C ASN A 43 27.92 -16.78 8.83
N ILE A 44 26.95 -16.06 9.33
CA ILE A 44 27.05 -15.20 10.50
C ILE A 44 26.11 -15.73 11.57
N SER A 45 26.57 -15.71 12.83
CA SER A 45 25.81 -16.26 13.95
C SER A 45 25.18 -15.21 14.87
N SER A 46 25.47 -13.93 14.69
CA SER A 46 24.93 -12.88 15.54
C SER A 46 24.71 -11.56 14.79
N LEU A 47 23.77 -10.76 15.30
CA LEU A 47 23.38 -9.50 14.70
C LEU A 47 24.52 -8.45 14.69
N SER A 48 25.34 -8.42 15.75
CA SER A 48 26.48 -7.51 15.84
C SER A 48 27.54 -7.78 14.78
N VAL A 49 27.72 -9.04 14.40
CA VAL A 49 28.64 -9.44 13.32
C VAL A 49 28.05 -9.08 11.97
N VAL A 50 26.71 -9.19 11.78
CA VAL A 50 26.03 -8.72 10.56
C VAL A 50 26.30 -7.23 10.35
N GLU A 51 26.12 -6.42 11.39
CA GLU A 51 26.34 -4.96 11.33
C GLU A 51 27.75 -4.63 10.82
N HIS A 52 28.78 -5.21 11.44
CA HIS A 52 30.16 -4.99 10.99
C HIS A 52 30.45 -5.52 9.58
N TYR A 53 29.88 -6.66 9.23
CA TYR A 53 30.09 -7.25 7.90
C TYR A 53 29.50 -6.41 6.78
N LEU A 54 28.31 -5.83 6.98
CA LEU A 54 27.60 -5.03 5.99
C LEU A 54 28.30 -3.71 5.69
N ILE A 55 29.10 -3.18 6.61
CA ILE A 55 29.87 -1.93 6.39
C ILE A 55 30.92 -2.12 5.28
N ASP A 56 31.58 -3.27 5.27
CA ASP A 56 32.73 -3.50 4.38
C ASP A 56 32.39 -4.37 3.16
N ASN A 57 31.20 -4.97 3.12
CA ASN A 57 30.88 -5.96 2.09
C ASN A 57 29.46 -5.71 1.49
N PRO A 58 29.36 -5.62 0.17
CA PRO A 58 28.05 -5.51 -0.50
C PRO A 58 27.29 -6.84 -0.35
N VAL A 59 26.08 -6.76 0.18
CA VAL A 59 25.18 -7.90 0.37
C VAL A 59 23.84 -7.56 -0.26
N ASP A 60 23.30 -8.48 -1.06
CA ASP A 60 22.02 -8.33 -1.74
C ASP A 60 20.89 -9.06 -0.99
N VAL A 61 21.23 -10.19 -0.37
CA VAL A 61 20.24 -11.05 0.31
C VAL A 61 20.82 -11.62 1.61
N ILE A 62 20.03 -11.59 2.66
CA ILE A 62 20.31 -12.24 3.93
C ILE A 62 19.29 -13.36 4.15
N VAL A 63 19.74 -14.61 4.07
CA VAL A 63 18.90 -15.77 4.42
C VAL A 63 19.01 -16.04 5.91
N CYS A 64 17.89 -15.92 6.61
CA CYS A 64 17.88 -15.87 8.06
C CYS A 64 16.99 -16.97 8.64
N GLU A 65 17.55 -17.78 9.55
CA GLU A 65 16.78 -18.77 10.28
C GLU A 65 16.03 -18.11 11.44
N ILE A 66 14.72 -18.38 11.52
CA ILE A 66 13.91 -18.06 12.69
C ILE A 66 14.00 -19.24 13.65
N HIS A 67 14.60 -19.02 14.81
CA HIS A 67 14.85 -20.04 15.83
C HIS A 67 14.29 -19.59 17.20
N PRO A 68 13.73 -20.50 18.02
CA PRO A 68 13.14 -20.14 19.32
C PRO A 68 14.10 -19.49 20.31
N GLU A 69 15.37 -19.82 20.22
CA GLU A 69 16.43 -19.36 21.15
C GLU A 69 17.25 -18.19 20.58
N CYS A 70 16.91 -17.69 19.38
CA CYS A 70 17.67 -16.61 18.70
C CYS A 70 16.72 -15.63 18.02
N ASP A 71 16.68 -14.42 18.51
CA ASP A 71 15.86 -13.33 17.97
C ASP A 71 16.56 -12.53 16.84
N ALA A 72 17.81 -12.86 16.51
CA ALA A 72 18.62 -12.12 15.55
C ALA A 72 17.88 -11.92 14.20
N GLY A 73 17.19 -12.96 13.70
CA GLY A 73 16.42 -12.88 12.47
C GLY A 73 15.24 -11.93 12.55
N LEU A 74 14.58 -11.86 13.69
CA LEU A 74 13.45 -10.95 13.92
C LEU A 74 13.90 -9.49 14.10
N MET A 75 15.07 -9.27 14.68
CA MET A 75 15.63 -7.94 14.92
C MET A 75 16.36 -7.36 13.69
N LEU A 76 16.66 -8.20 12.70
CA LEU A 76 17.38 -7.79 11.49
C LEU A 76 16.73 -6.61 10.72
N PRO A 77 15.40 -6.56 10.50
CA PRO A 77 14.78 -5.42 9.85
C PRO A 77 15.05 -4.09 10.57
N SER A 78 15.00 -4.08 11.89
CA SER A 78 15.27 -2.88 12.70
C SER A 78 16.73 -2.43 12.59
N LEU A 79 17.66 -3.37 12.53
CA LEU A 79 19.08 -3.08 12.29
C LEU A 79 19.27 -2.45 10.91
N LEU A 80 18.75 -3.08 9.86
CA LEU A 80 18.91 -2.60 8.49
C LEU A 80 18.28 -1.20 8.28
N LYS A 81 17.11 -0.97 8.88
CA LYS A 81 16.48 0.35 8.87
C LYS A 81 17.39 1.40 9.48
N ARG A 82 17.94 1.16 10.67
CA ARG A 82 18.85 2.09 11.35
C ARG A 82 20.08 2.39 10.51
N LEU A 83 20.76 1.34 9.98
CA LEU A 83 21.97 1.50 9.17
C LEU A 83 21.73 2.24 7.85
N HIS A 84 20.51 2.16 7.33
CA HIS A 84 20.12 2.94 6.15
C HIS A 84 19.81 4.40 6.51
N GLU A 85 19.07 4.64 7.59
CA GLU A 85 18.72 6.00 8.05
C GLU A 85 19.95 6.81 8.51
N ASP A 86 20.98 6.17 9.04
CA ASP A 86 22.25 6.83 9.43
C ASP A 86 23.28 6.94 8.29
N GLY A 87 22.92 6.47 7.09
CA GLY A 87 23.75 6.54 5.89
C GLY A 87 24.89 5.49 5.83
N THR A 88 24.93 4.53 6.75
CA THR A 88 25.94 3.46 6.77
C THR A 88 25.74 2.47 5.63
N LEU A 89 24.48 2.20 5.25
CA LEU A 89 24.12 1.34 4.13
C LEU A 89 23.50 2.14 3.01
N GLU A 90 24.13 2.12 1.84
CA GLU A 90 23.56 2.68 0.60
C GLU A 90 22.42 1.83 0.06
N GLN A 91 22.52 0.51 0.16
CA GLN A 91 21.51 -0.45 -0.30
C GLN A 91 21.11 -1.39 0.82
N VAL A 92 19.80 -1.53 1.02
CA VAL A 92 19.26 -2.45 2.03
C VAL A 92 19.09 -3.85 1.44
N PRO A 93 19.74 -4.89 2.03
CA PRO A 93 19.58 -6.27 1.59
C PRO A 93 18.12 -6.75 1.74
N SER A 94 17.70 -7.65 0.84
CA SER A 94 16.46 -8.42 1.03
C SER A 94 16.64 -9.47 2.11
N ILE A 95 15.64 -9.66 2.96
CA ILE A 95 15.65 -10.66 4.04
C ILE A 95 14.76 -11.84 3.64
N PHE A 96 15.29 -13.06 3.74
CA PHE A 96 14.51 -14.28 3.59
C PHE A 96 14.46 -15.01 4.93
N TRP A 97 13.30 -15.00 5.56
CA TRP A 97 13.05 -15.75 6.78
C TRP A 97 12.66 -17.19 6.48
N THR A 98 13.32 -18.11 7.12
CA THR A 98 13.04 -19.54 7.00
C THR A 98 13.12 -20.22 8.38
N GLY A 99 12.62 -21.45 8.49
CA GLY A 99 12.65 -22.24 9.71
C GLY A 99 11.76 -23.47 9.60
N GLU A 100 11.83 -24.36 10.59
CA GLU A 100 10.93 -25.51 10.66
C GLU A 100 9.51 -25.07 10.98
N ILE A 101 8.54 -25.48 10.15
CA ILE A 101 7.12 -25.23 10.40
C ILE A 101 6.59 -26.38 11.26
N THR A 102 6.27 -26.08 12.50
CA THR A 102 5.59 -26.99 13.42
C THR A 102 4.10 -26.67 13.52
N MET A 103 3.26 -27.70 13.68
CA MET A 103 1.83 -27.55 13.90
C MET A 103 1.53 -27.98 15.34
N SER A 104 0.93 -27.11 16.16
CA SER A 104 0.41 -27.51 17.46
C SER A 104 -1.10 -27.72 17.40
N ALA A 105 -1.57 -28.76 18.07
CA ALA A 105 -2.97 -28.91 18.37
C ALA A 105 -3.43 -27.71 19.24
N PRO A 106 -4.70 -27.27 19.14
CA PRO A 106 -5.21 -26.23 20.02
C PRO A 106 -4.99 -26.65 21.46
N ALA A 107 -4.34 -25.77 22.24
CA ALA A 107 -4.21 -25.98 23.67
C ALA A 107 -5.59 -26.28 24.24
N ARG A 108 -5.78 -27.43 24.87
CA ARG A 108 -6.95 -27.68 25.70
C ARG A 108 -6.92 -26.58 26.76
N LEU A 109 -7.90 -25.71 26.77
CA LEU A 109 -8.17 -24.85 27.91
C LEU A 109 -8.37 -25.76 29.11
N VAL A 110 -7.36 -25.84 29.97
CA VAL A 110 -7.44 -26.50 31.27
C VAL A 110 -8.11 -25.49 32.20
N ASP A 111 -9.22 -25.92 32.75
CA ASP A 111 -10.02 -25.37 33.84
C ASP A 111 -11.05 -24.26 33.53
N GLY A 112 -12.29 -24.74 33.56
CA GLY A 112 -13.39 -24.19 34.33
C GLY A 112 -14.18 -23.03 33.78
N GLU A 113 -15.03 -23.30 32.79
CA GLU A 113 -16.46 -22.97 32.92
C GLU A 113 -17.21 -23.48 31.68
N ARG A 114 -18.15 -24.40 31.95
CA ARG A 114 -19.15 -24.83 30.99
C ARG A 114 -20.14 -23.70 30.77
N LEU A 115 -20.08 -23.08 29.62
CA LEU A 115 -21.21 -22.32 29.10
C LEU A 115 -21.28 -22.51 27.58
N PHE A 116 -22.48 -23.01 27.16
CA PHE A 116 -22.98 -23.26 25.83
C PHE A 116 -22.68 -24.63 25.22
N ASP A 117 -23.59 -25.55 25.59
CA ASP A 117 -23.93 -26.77 24.86
C ASP A 117 -24.67 -26.38 23.54
N GLN A 118 -23.94 -26.09 22.48
CA GLN A 118 -24.45 -26.19 21.11
C GLN A 118 -23.31 -26.68 20.22
N ALA A 119 -23.62 -27.73 19.44
CA ALA A 119 -22.72 -28.43 18.58
C ALA A 119 -22.00 -27.47 17.60
N VAL A 120 -20.77 -27.09 17.95
CA VAL A 120 -19.87 -26.39 17.05
C VAL A 120 -19.28 -27.45 16.11
N PRO A 121 -19.39 -27.29 14.77
CA PRO A 121 -18.73 -28.19 13.83
C PRO A 121 -17.22 -28.19 14.13
N SER A 122 -16.66 -29.38 14.20
CA SER A 122 -15.24 -29.64 14.52
C SER A 122 -14.31 -29.13 13.42
N HIS A 123 -14.18 -27.83 13.27
CA HIS A 123 -13.06 -27.23 12.53
C HIS A 123 -11.91 -27.07 13.51
N HIS A 124 -11.01 -28.04 13.49
CA HIS A 124 -9.77 -27.97 14.24
C HIS A 124 -8.92 -26.84 13.66
N PHE A 125 -8.83 -25.73 14.37
CA PHE A 125 -7.92 -24.64 14.04
C PHE A 125 -6.50 -25.06 14.42
N TRP A 126 -5.70 -25.45 13.42
CA TRP A 126 -4.28 -25.69 13.60
C TRP A 126 -3.52 -24.36 13.57
N ILE A 127 -2.77 -24.07 14.63
CA ILE A 127 -1.87 -22.91 14.66
C ILE A 127 -0.52 -23.36 14.12
N LYS A 128 -0.06 -22.72 13.04
CA LYS A 128 1.25 -22.96 12.45
C LYS A 128 2.28 -22.06 13.13
N TYR A 129 3.38 -22.66 13.55
CA TYR A 129 4.54 -21.98 14.11
C TYR A 129 5.73 -22.18 13.18
N MET A 130 6.59 -21.17 13.07
CA MET A 130 7.88 -21.24 12.42
C MET A 130 8.92 -20.73 13.41
N GLY A 131 9.89 -21.59 13.79
CA GLY A 131 10.88 -21.23 14.80
C GLY A 131 10.27 -20.76 16.12
N GLY A 132 9.19 -21.39 16.58
CA GLY A 132 8.51 -21.02 17.86
C GLY A 132 7.59 -19.79 17.77
N VAL A 133 7.60 -19.07 16.67
CA VAL A 133 6.75 -17.89 16.44
C VAL A 133 5.55 -18.27 15.56
N THR A 134 4.36 -17.72 15.81
CA THR A 134 3.22 -17.98 14.93
C THR A 134 3.46 -17.38 13.54
N VAL A 135 3.12 -18.13 12.49
CA VAL A 135 3.27 -17.64 11.10
C VAL A 135 2.53 -16.30 10.91
N SER A 136 1.40 -16.12 11.57
CA SER A 136 0.64 -14.85 11.54
C SER A 136 1.42 -13.68 12.16
N ALA A 137 2.19 -13.91 13.23
CA ALA A 137 3.04 -12.87 13.83
C ALA A 137 4.21 -12.51 12.89
N LEU A 138 4.83 -13.52 12.26
CA LEU A 138 5.88 -13.28 11.25
C LEU A 138 5.34 -12.50 10.03
N GLU A 139 4.15 -12.85 9.54
CA GLU A 139 3.49 -12.13 8.44
C GLU A 139 3.21 -10.66 8.83
N SER A 140 2.83 -10.40 10.07
CA SER A 140 2.61 -9.04 10.57
C SER A 140 3.92 -8.26 10.68
N HIS A 141 4.98 -8.90 11.19
CA HIS A 141 6.30 -8.27 11.29
C HIS A 141 6.92 -8.01 9.91
N ALA A 142 6.80 -8.95 8.96
CA ALA A 142 7.25 -8.76 7.59
C ALA A 142 6.53 -7.59 6.90
N ARG A 143 5.23 -7.39 7.20
CA ARG A 143 4.46 -6.26 6.67
C ARG A 143 4.98 -4.92 7.19
N LEU A 144 5.26 -4.83 8.49
CA LEU A 144 5.87 -3.63 9.08
C LEU A 144 7.25 -3.34 8.50
N ALA A 145 8.07 -4.38 8.29
CA ALA A 145 9.37 -4.22 7.66
C ALA A 145 9.25 -3.69 6.21
N ARG A 146 8.31 -4.26 5.42
CA ARG A 146 8.07 -3.79 4.04
C ARG A 146 7.53 -2.35 4.01
N ALA A 147 6.68 -1.96 4.95
CA ALA A 147 6.22 -0.58 5.09
C ALA A 147 7.36 0.38 5.44
N ALA A 148 8.41 -0.11 6.10
CA ALA A 148 9.64 0.63 6.37
C ALA A 148 10.68 0.54 5.22
N GLY A 149 10.29 0.06 4.03
CA GLY A 149 11.16 -0.03 2.85
C GLY A 149 12.07 -1.26 2.81
N ILE A 150 11.94 -2.21 3.75
CA ILE A 150 12.79 -3.41 3.83
C ILE A 150 12.06 -4.59 3.22
N HIS A 151 12.60 -5.16 2.16
CA HIS A 151 12.02 -6.33 1.53
C HIS A 151 12.22 -7.58 2.39
N VAL A 152 11.13 -8.22 2.82
CA VAL A 152 11.13 -9.44 3.62
C VAL A 152 10.25 -10.49 2.98
N GLU A 153 10.79 -11.70 2.75
CA GLU A 153 10.04 -12.88 2.31
C GLU A 153 10.07 -13.98 3.37
N ILE A 154 8.97 -14.70 3.52
CA ILE A 154 8.85 -15.83 4.45
C ILE A 154 8.83 -17.11 3.63
N LEU A 155 9.91 -17.87 3.66
CA LEU A 155 10.04 -19.15 2.99
C LEU A 155 9.45 -20.24 3.86
N ARG A 156 8.39 -20.88 3.41
CA ARG A 156 7.68 -21.91 4.19
C ARG A 156 8.34 -23.26 4.14
N GLU A 157 9.07 -23.53 3.07
CA GLU A 157 9.89 -24.71 2.89
C GLU A 157 11.24 -24.26 2.32
N VAL A 158 12.35 -24.86 2.80
CA VAL A 158 13.67 -24.64 2.20
C VAL A 158 13.77 -25.49 0.93
N GLY A 159 12.82 -25.29 0.01
CA GLY A 159 12.78 -25.94 -1.30
C GLY A 159 13.45 -25.08 -2.36
N ALA A 160 14.13 -25.74 -3.32
CA ALA A 160 14.84 -25.03 -4.39
C ALA A 160 13.92 -24.08 -5.20
N GLN A 161 12.67 -24.43 -5.41
CA GLN A 161 11.74 -23.63 -6.20
C GLN A 161 11.29 -22.36 -5.47
N GLU A 162 10.92 -22.46 -4.19
CA GLU A 162 10.47 -21.32 -3.39
C GLU A 162 11.62 -20.29 -3.22
N LEU A 163 12.85 -20.78 -3.01
CA LEU A 163 14.03 -19.92 -2.93
C LEU A 163 14.36 -19.26 -4.29
N VAL A 164 14.19 -19.97 -5.43
CA VAL A 164 14.33 -19.39 -6.78
C VAL A 164 13.34 -18.26 -6.99
N ASP A 165 12.08 -18.47 -6.64
CA ASP A 165 11.04 -17.47 -6.83
C ASP A 165 11.28 -16.23 -5.94
N ALA A 166 11.74 -16.43 -4.71
CA ALA A 166 12.15 -15.35 -3.81
C ALA A 166 13.38 -14.57 -4.32
N LEU A 167 14.41 -15.28 -4.80
CA LEU A 167 15.60 -14.64 -5.39
C LEU A 167 15.25 -13.84 -6.64
N ARG A 168 14.37 -14.34 -7.50
CA ARG A 168 13.85 -13.57 -8.65
C ARG A 168 13.09 -12.33 -8.22
N ALA A 169 12.23 -12.47 -7.21
CA ALA A 169 11.52 -11.32 -6.65
C ALA A 169 12.49 -10.27 -6.10
N ALA A 170 13.56 -10.69 -5.38
CA ALA A 170 14.58 -9.79 -4.87
C ALA A 170 15.34 -9.06 -6.00
N VAL A 171 15.73 -9.78 -7.07
CA VAL A 171 16.38 -9.17 -8.25
C VAL A 171 15.45 -8.16 -8.93
N LEU A 172 14.17 -8.50 -9.09
CA LEU A 172 13.17 -7.60 -9.68
C LEU A 172 12.88 -6.40 -8.79
N THR A 173 12.88 -6.61 -7.47
CA THR A 173 12.69 -5.55 -6.48
C THR A 173 13.90 -4.62 -6.47
N ARG A 174 15.13 -5.16 -6.56
CA ARG A 174 16.36 -4.37 -6.73
C ARG A 174 16.33 -3.53 -8.01
N ALA A 175 15.84 -4.08 -9.12
CA ALA A 175 15.69 -3.36 -10.38
C ALA A 175 14.59 -2.27 -10.34
N LYS A 176 13.59 -2.43 -9.47
CA LYS A 176 12.48 -1.47 -9.26
C LYS A 176 12.72 -0.52 -8.09
N ASN A 177 13.38 -1.01 -7.05
CA ASN A 177 13.71 -0.31 -5.82
C ASN A 177 15.23 -0.08 -5.78
N ASP A 178 15.78 0.50 -6.84
CA ASP A 178 16.91 1.38 -6.68
C ASP A 178 16.34 2.74 -6.19
N PRO A 179 16.00 2.87 -4.87
CA PRO A 179 15.44 4.13 -4.34
C PRO A 179 16.45 5.24 -4.49
N MET A 180 17.77 4.91 -4.50
CA MET A 180 18.82 5.89 -4.69
C MET A 180 18.87 6.40 -6.13
N ARG A 181 18.62 5.58 -7.16
CA ARG A 181 18.43 6.12 -8.51
C ARG A 181 17.23 7.06 -8.59
N HIS A 182 16.18 6.82 -7.80
CA HIS A 182 15.02 7.71 -7.80
C HIS A 182 15.17 8.90 -6.84
N MET A 183 15.75 8.73 -5.64
CA MET A 183 15.97 9.85 -4.71
C MET A 183 17.13 10.75 -5.15
N GLU A 184 18.30 10.21 -5.51
CA GLU A 184 19.38 11.01 -6.10
C GLU A 184 18.95 11.72 -7.39
N THR A 185 18.04 11.11 -8.18
CA THR A 185 17.48 11.75 -9.37
C THR A 185 16.62 12.95 -9.03
N PHE A 186 15.93 12.97 -7.86
CA PHE A 186 15.02 14.05 -7.47
C PHE A 186 15.56 15.00 -6.39
N ASP A 187 16.69 14.68 -5.75
CA ASP A 187 17.33 15.55 -4.77
C ASP A 187 17.81 16.89 -5.40
N SER A 188 18.01 16.89 -6.71
CA SER A 188 18.32 18.12 -7.47
C SER A 188 17.07 18.83 -8.01
N LEU A 189 15.85 18.34 -7.70
CA LEU A 189 14.61 19.00 -8.10
C LEU A 189 14.47 20.31 -7.31
N ALA A 190 14.60 21.43 -8.01
CA ALA A 190 14.55 22.72 -7.37
C ALA A 190 13.12 23.10 -6.95
N GLU A 191 12.98 23.74 -5.79
CA GLU A 191 11.69 24.25 -5.31
C GLU A 191 11.02 25.19 -6.31
N ASP A 192 11.83 25.99 -7.02
CA ASP A 192 11.35 26.90 -8.07
C ASP A 192 10.70 26.15 -9.25
N GLU A 193 11.14 24.92 -9.57
CA GLU A 193 10.54 24.10 -10.61
C GLU A 193 9.15 23.61 -10.21
N VAL A 194 8.96 23.25 -8.93
CA VAL A 194 7.65 22.90 -8.36
C VAL A 194 6.71 24.10 -8.40
N ILE A 195 7.20 25.26 -7.95
CA ILE A 195 6.44 26.53 -7.96
C ILE A 195 6.04 26.87 -9.41
N ASN A 196 6.97 26.77 -10.35
CA ASN A 196 6.70 27.05 -11.76
C ASN A 196 5.67 26.07 -12.33
N ALA A 197 5.82 24.77 -12.11
CA ALA A 197 4.86 23.77 -12.59
C ALA A 197 3.44 24.04 -12.07
N LEU A 198 3.29 24.36 -10.77
CA LEU A 198 1.98 24.63 -10.18
C LEU A 198 1.37 25.99 -10.63
N THR A 199 2.19 26.99 -10.91
CA THR A 199 1.71 28.32 -11.33
C THR A 199 1.41 28.38 -12.81
N THR A 200 2.19 27.71 -13.66
CA THR A 200 2.01 27.72 -15.13
C THR A 200 1.20 26.53 -15.64
N GLY A 201 1.15 25.43 -14.88
CA GLY A 201 0.61 24.14 -15.32
C GLY A 201 1.58 23.33 -16.20
N GLU A 202 2.84 23.77 -16.36
CA GLU A 202 3.78 23.12 -17.25
C GLU A 202 4.13 21.70 -16.77
N GLY A 203 3.95 20.72 -17.67
CA GLY A 203 4.17 19.31 -17.39
C GLY A 203 3.14 18.65 -16.47
N LEU A 204 2.22 19.40 -15.84
CA LEU A 204 1.15 18.83 -15.04
C LEU A 204 0.10 18.18 -15.94
N ARG A 205 -0.33 16.98 -15.53
CA ARG A 205 -1.40 16.23 -16.16
C ARG A 205 -2.39 15.78 -15.10
N PHE A 206 -3.65 15.78 -15.45
CA PHE A 206 -4.72 15.35 -14.57
C PHE A 206 -5.34 14.09 -15.17
N VAL A 207 -5.24 13.01 -14.45
CA VAL A 207 -5.74 11.70 -14.86
C VAL A 207 -6.84 11.25 -13.92
N PHE A 208 -7.75 10.43 -14.43
CA PHE A 208 -8.93 9.99 -13.69
C PHE A 208 -8.94 8.47 -13.63
N GLN A 209 -9.06 7.91 -12.43
CA GLN A 209 -9.15 6.47 -12.21
C GLN A 209 -10.58 6.09 -11.86
N PRO A 210 -11.25 5.24 -12.69
CA PRO A 210 -12.61 4.80 -12.40
C PRO A 210 -12.69 3.94 -11.15
N GLN A 211 -13.77 4.13 -10.38
CA GLN A 211 -14.21 3.29 -9.28
C GLN A 211 -15.38 2.43 -9.72
N PHE A 212 -15.34 1.15 -9.39
CA PHE A 212 -16.31 0.16 -9.86
C PHE A 212 -17.08 -0.47 -8.71
N GLU A 213 -18.37 -0.67 -8.90
CA GLU A 213 -19.08 -1.70 -8.17
C GLU A 213 -18.54 -3.07 -8.57
N LEU A 214 -18.02 -3.83 -7.60
CA LEU A 214 -17.16 -4.99 -7.88
C LEU A 214 -17.87 -6.13 -8.61
N LEU A 215 -19.17 -6.37 -8.34
CA LEU A 215 -19.91 -7.45 -8.98
C LEU A 215 -20.45 -7.07 -10.36
N SER A 216 -21.12 -5.92 -10.47
CA SER A 216 -21.73 -5.49 -11.72
C SER A 216 -20.73 -4.92 -12.72
N ARG A 217 -19.53 -4.53 -12.26
CA ARG A 217 -18.51 -3.82 -13.02
C ARG A 217 -19.00 -2.45 -13.54
N ARG A 218 -20.08 -1.95 -12.96
CA ARG A 218 -20.57 -0.60 -13.25
C ARG A 218 -19.62 0.43 -12.65
N VAL A 219 -19.33 1.49 -13.41
CA VAL A 219 -18.58 2.63 -12.88
C VAL A 219 -19.50 3.42 -11.95
N VAL A 220 -19.08 3.63 -10.71
CA VAL A 220 -19.85 4.31 -9.67
C VAL A 220 -19.20 5.61 -9.21
N GLY A 221 -17.99 5.89 -9.66
CA GLY A 221 -17.25 7.09 -9.35
C GLY A 221 -15.90 7.11 -10.06
N ALA A 222 -15.09 8.09 -9.76
CA ALA A 222 -13.70 8.18 -10.18
C ALA A 222 -12.88 8.99 -9.16
N GLU A 223 -11.58 8.84 -9.19
CA GLU A 223 -10.62 9.66 -8.47
C GLU A 223 -9.79 10.48 -9.43
N ALA A 224 -9.67 11.79 -9.15
CA ALA A 224 -8.81 12.71 -9.90
C ALA A 224 -7.41 12.73 -9.30
N LEU A 225 -6.42 12.41 -10.12
CA LEU A 225 -5.04 12.26 -9.71
C LEU A 225 -4.15 13.22 -10.52
N VAL A 226 -3.21 13.88 -9.83
CA VAL A 226 -2.18 14.68 -10.51
C VAL A 226 -1.01 13.79 -10.92
N ARG A 227 -0.42 14.12 -12.06
CA ARG A 227 0.84 13.57 -12.57
C ARG A 227 1.71 14.73 -13.04
N TRP A 228 2.98 14.64 -12.83
CA TRP A 228 3.92 15.65 -13.28
C TRP A 228 5.01 15.04 -14.15
N LYS A 229 5.02 15.41 -15.42
CA LYS A 229 6.08 15.02 -16.37
C LYS A 229 7.10 16.14 -16.44
N HIS A 230 8.18 15.96 -15.72
CA HIS A 230 9.28 16.91 -15.70
C HIS A 230 10.16 16.77 -16.97
N PRO A 231 10.66 17.86 -17.57
CA PRO A 231 11.45 17.79 -18.81
C PRO A 231 12.75 16.98 -18.67
N HIS A 232 13.40 17.02 -17.51
CA HIS A 232 14.67 16.32 -17.28
C HIS A 232 14.51 15.00 -16.52
N PHE A 233 13.60 14.93 -15.55
CA PHE A 233 13.42 13.77 -14.66
C PHE A 233 12.34 12.78 -15.14
N GLY A 234 11.60 13.12 -16.19
CA GLY A 234 10.49 12.30 -16.64
C GLY A 234 9.27 12.38 -15.72
N GLU A 235 8.64 11.26 -15.42
CA GLU A 235 7.45 11.21 -14.55
C GLU A 235 7.85 11.34 -13.08
N ILE A 236 7.46 12.44 -12.44
CA ILE A 236 7.66 12.64 -10.99
C ILE A 236 6.53 11.92 -10.25
N PRO A 237 6.85 10.95 -9.37
CA PRO A 237 5.82 10.23 -8.62
C PRO A 237 5.17 11.13 -7.57
N PRO A 238 3.89 10.89 -7.21
CA PRO A 238 3.19 11.63 -6.16
C PRO A 238 3.92 11.61 -4.82
N SER A 239 4.58 10.52 -4.48
CA SER A 239 5.39 10.37 -3.26
C SER A 239 6.56 11.35 -3.17
N VAL A 240 7.01 11.93 -4.28
CA VAL A 240 8.02 13.01 -4.34
C VAL A 240 7.35 14.37 -4.41
N LEU A 241 6.33 14.52 -5.26
CA LEU A 241 5.66 15.82 -5.46
C LEU A 241 4.92 16.30 -4.20
N MET A 242 4.14 15.42 -3.55
CA MET A 242 3.25 15.83 -2.45
C MET A 242 4.00 16.38 -1.22
N PRO A 243 5.11 15.76 -0.75
CA PRO A 243 5.92 16.33 0.33
C PRO A 243 6.49 17.71 -0.02
N LEU A 244 6.90 17.94 -1.28
CA LEU A 244 7.39 19.23 -1.73
C LEU A 244 6.30 20.28 -1.73
N VAL A 245 5.13 19.96 -2.27
CA VAL A 245 3.95 20.86 -2.28
C VAL A 245 3.56 21.25 -0.84
N ASN A 246 3.53 20.28 0.07
CA ASN A 246 3.18 20.51 1.47
C ASN A 246 4.23 21.41 2.17
N ARG A 247 5.53 21.12 1.99
CA ARG A 247 6.64 21.91 2.54
C ARG A 247 6.59 23.35 2.04
N LEU A 248 6.26 23.56 0.76
CA LEU A 248 6.16 24.90 0.15
C LEU A 248 4.85 25.61 0.46
N GLY A 249 3.89 24.96 1.13
CA GLY A 249 2.57 25.54 1.43
C GLY A 249 1.69 25.75 0.20
N LEU A 250 1.89 24.96 -0.85
CA LEU A 250 1.19 25.08 -2.14
C LEU A 250 -0.02 24.14 -2.25
N ASP A 251 -0.44 23.51 -1.16
CA ASP A 251 -1.56 22.56 -1.11
C ASP A 251 -2.85 23.10 -1.70
N LEU A 252 -3.21 24.33 -1.33
CA LEU A 252 -4.43 24.98 -1.82
C LEU A 252 -4.34 25.30 -3.32
N LEU A 253 -3.16 25.65 -3.82
CA LEU A 253 -2.95 25.89 -5.25
C LEU A 253 -3.12 24.59 -6.04
N LEU A 254 -2.46 23.52 -5.60
CA LEU A 254 -2.62 22.20 -6.23
C LEU A 254 -4.06 21.74 -6.21
N PHE A 255 -4.75 21.83 -5.04
CA PHE A 255 -6.17 21.50 -4.95
C PHE A 255 -7.01 22.30 -5.96
N SER A 256 -6.77 23.59 -6.09
CA SER A 256 -7.52 24.45 -7.01
C SER A 256 -7.33 24.07 -8.48
N LEU A 257 -6.13 23.60 -8.84
CA LEU A 257 -5.86 23.08 -10.18
C LEU A 257 -6.61 21.76 -10.45
N VAL A 258 -6.52 20.81 -9.51
CA VAL A 258 -7.23 19.52 -9.63
C VAL A 258 -8.72 19.74 -9.70
N GLU A 259 -9.29 20.59 -8.82
CA GLU A 259 -10.70 20.96 -8.82
C GLU A 259 -11.14 21.54 -10.16
N MET A 260 -10.37 22.49 -10.71
CA MET A 260 -10.69 23.11 -11.99
C MET A 260 -10.81 22.08 -13.12
N TRP A 261 -9.88 21.14 -13.20
CA TRP A 261 -9.92 20.09 -14.22
C TRP A 261 -11.04 19.08 -13.96
N THR A 262 -11.30 18.76 -12.68
CA THR A 262 -12.41 17.89 -12.26
C THR A 262 -13.75 18.51 -12.68
N LEU A 263 -13.96 19.81 -12.46
CA LEU A 263 -15.17 20.51 -12.92
C LEU A 263 -15.33 20.45 -14.45
N ARG A 264 -14.25 20.58 -15.22
CA ARG A 264 -14.30 20.45 -16.68
C ARG A 264 -14.76 19.06 -17.12
N VAL A 265 -14.25 18.01 -16.48
CA VAL A 265 -14.66 16.63 -16.73
C VAL A 265 -16.12 16.41 -16.34
N MET A 266 -16.55 16.88 -15.18
CA MET A 266 -17.95 16.79 -14.76
C MET A 266 -18.91 17.51 -15.72
N LEU A 267 -18.51 18.67 -16.25
CA LEU A 267 -19.29 19.39 -17.25
C LEU A 267 -19.38 18.65 -18.58
N ALA A 268 -18.31 17.94 -18.99
CA ALA A 268 -18.34 17.09 -20.18
C ALA A 268 -19.27 15.88 -19.96
N LEU A 269 -19.18 15.20 -18.83
CA LEU A 269 -20.06 14.08 -18.47
C LEU A 269 -21.53 14.52 -18.39
N LYS A 270 -21.81 15.70 -17.82
CA LYS A 270 -23.16 16.28 -17.77
C LYS A 270 -23.78 16.45 -19.17
N ARG A 271 -23.01 16.83 -20.20
CA ARG A 271 -23.49 16.95 -21.58
C ARG A 271 -23.96 15.61 -22.14
N GLU A 272 -23.33 14.51 -21.70
CA GLU A 272 -23.70 13.14 -22.05
C GLU A 272 -24.78 12.56 -21.10
N ASN A 273 -25.33 13.38 -20.19
CA ASN A 273 -26.29 12.98 -19.15
C ASN A 273 -25.74 11.91 -18.19
N ILE A 274 -24.40 11.89 -17.97
CA ILE A 274 -23.71 10.97 -17.07
C ILE A 274 -23.42 11.68 -15.74
N TRP A 275 -23.80 11.06 -14.62
CA TRP A 275 -23.76 11.65 -13.30
C TRP A 275 -23.03 10.73 -12.31
N ILE A 276 -21.70 10.75 -12.33
CA ILE A 276 -20.87 10.00 -11.38
C ILE A 276 -20.10 10.97 -10.49
N PRO A 277 -19.92 10.66 -9.19
CA PRO A 277 -19.07 11.45 -8.30
C PRO A 277 -17.61 11.32 -8.72
N ILE A 278 -16.85 12.41 -8.58
CA ILE A 278 -15.40 12.42 -8.75
C ILE A 278 -14.78 12.91 -7.45
N ALA A 279 -13.81 12.14 -6.95
CA ALA A 279 -13.07 12.44 -5.74
C ALA A 279 -11.84 13.28 -6.05
N VAL A 280 -11.50 14.19 -5.13
CA VAL A 280 -10.34 15.07 -5.19
C VAL A 280 -9.65 15.05 -3.83
N ASN A 281 -8.35 14.77 -3.83
CA ASN A 281 -7.52 14.77 -2.65
C ASN A 281 -7.32 16.19 -2.09
N ALA A 282 -7.47 16.34 -0.79
CA ALA A 282 -7.28 17.60 -0.07
C ALA A 282 -6.53 17.38 1.24
N SER A 283 -5.47 18.15 1.48
CA SER A 283 -4.79 18.14 2.79
C SER A 283 -5.69 18.79 3.85
N ALA A 284 -5.47 18.46 5.12
CA ALA A 284 -6.15 19.10 6.23
C ALA A 284 -5.96 20.63 6.23
N LYS A 285 -4.79 21.13 5.82
CA LYS A 285 -4.51 22.58 5.66
C LYS A 285 -5.44 23.21 4.62
N THR A 286 -5.64 22.53 3.48
CA THR A 286 -6.56 22.98 2.43
C THR A 286 -8.01 23.02 2.93
N ILE A 287 -8.46 21.96 3.59
CA ILE A 287 -9.81 21.85 4.16
C ILE A 287 -10.07 22.93 5.19
N CYS A 288 -9.07 23.23 6.02
CA CYS A 288 -9.13 24.26 7.07
C CYS A 288 -8.96 25.70 6.54
N THR A 289 -8.85 25.90 5.22
CA THR A 289 -8.78 27.25 4.67
C THR A 289 -10.11 28.02 4.90
N PRO A 290 -10.09 29.26 5.38
CA PRO A 290 -11.32 30.03 5.62
C PRO A 290 -12.25 30.06 4.41
N GLN A 291 -13.55 29.85 4.63
CA GLN A 291 -14.59 29.83 3.59
C GLN A 291 -14.38 28.76 2.49
N PHE A 292 -13.56 27.71 2.74
CA PHE A 292 -13.30 26.65 1.76
C PHE A 292 -14.59 26.01 1.24
N ALA A 293 -15.48 25.56 2.14
CA ALA A 293 -16.75 24.92 1.79
C ALA A 293 -17.68 25.87 0.99
N ASP A 294 -17.73 27.16 1.35
CA ASP A 294 -18.57 28.14 0.66
C ASP A 294 -18.07 28.42 -0.77
N ARG A 295 -16.75 28.59 -0.93
CA ARG A 295 -16.14 28.82 -2.25
C ARG A 295 -16.34 27.62 -3.17
N LEU A 296 -16.16 26.40 -2.63
CA LEU A 296 -16.34 25.18 -3.37
C LEU A 296 -17.81 25.01 -3.82
N ALA A 297 -18.76 25.23 -2.89
CA ALA A 297 -20.20 25.17 -3.19
C ALA A 297 -20.63 26.23 -4.25
N ALA A 298 -20.08 27.44 -4.13
CA ALA A 298 -20.36 28.48 -5.12
C ALA A 298 -19.91 28.11 -6.53
N ARG A 299 -18.70 27.48 -6.67
CA ARG A 299 -18.20 27.02 -7.98
C ARG A 299 -19.06 25.89 -8.56
N MET A 300 -19.43 24.90 -7.74
CA MET A 300 -20.32 23.82 -8.18
C MET A 300 -21.67 24.38 -8.64
N HIS A 301 -22.24 25.29 -7.88
CA HIS A 301 -23.50 25.94 -8.22
C HIS A 301 -23.41 26.75 -9.51
N GLN A 302 -22.36 27.55 -9.71
CA GLN A 302 -22.11 28.30 -10.95
C GLN A 302 -21.97 27.36 -12.16
N ALA A 303 -21.38 26.18 -11.99
CA ALA A 303 -21.31 25.14 -13.01
C ALA A 303 -22.66 24.40 -13.23
N GLY A 304 -23.64 24.63 -12.37
CA GLY A 304 -24.91 23.90 -12.37
C GLY A 304 -24.73 22.42 -12.06
N LEU A 305 -23.78 22.09 -11.19
CA LEU A 305 -23.45 20.74 -10.77
C LEU A 305 -23.90 20.53 -9.32
N PRO A 306 -24.58 19.42 -9.00
CA PRO A 306 -24.86 19.05 -7.61
C PRO A 306 -23.58 18.82 -6.81
N THR A 307 -23.51 19.36 -5.59
CA THR A 307 -22.33 19.24 -4.72
C THR A 307 -21.96 17.80 -4.40
N ARG A 308 -22.93 16.88 -4.30
CA ARG A 308 -22.71 15.44 -4.07
C ARG A 308 -21.89 14.74 -5.16
N LEU A 309 -21.66 15.38 -6.31
CA LEU A 309 -20.82 14.84 -7.38
C LEU A 309 -19.32 15.11 -7.15
N LEU A 310 -18.97 16.01 -6.25
CA LEU A 310 -17.60 16.25 -5.86
C LEU A 310 -17.37 15.68 -4.47
N LYS A 311 -16.47 14.72 -4.37
CA LYS A 311 -16.06 14.08 -3.11
C LYS A 311 -14.71 14.65 -2.70
N ILE A 312 -14.51 14.92 -1.41
CA ILE A 312 -13.27 15.40 -0.85
C ILE A 312 -12.61 14.24 -0.10
N GLU A 313 -11.41 13.86 -0.52
CA GLU A 313 -10.62 12.80 0.14
C GLU A 313 -9.57 13.44 1.04
N LEU A 314 -9.61 13.08 2.33
CA LEU A 314 -8.64 13.49 3.34
C LEU A 314 -7.69 12.34 3.58
N THR A 315 -6.38 12.56 3.39
CA THR A 315 -5.34 11.60 3.76
C THR A 315 -5.18 11.50 5.27
N GLU A 316 -4.84 10.32 5.79
CA GLU A 316 -4.69 10.10 7.24
C GLU A 316 -3.51 10.88 7.86
N ASP A 317 -2.50 11.24 7.06
CA ASP A 317 -1.39 12.10 7.48
C ASP A 317 -1.90 13.53 7.69
N VAL A 318 -2.40 13.78 8.89
CA VAL A 318 -2.82 15.11 9.35
C VAL A 318 -1.74 15.70 10.26
N PRO A 319 -0.73 16.41 9.72
CA PRO A 319 0.16 17.19 10.56
C PRO A 319 -0.59 18.45 10.98
N GLU A 320 -0.95 18.51 12.26
CA GLU A 320 -1.34 19.70 13.01
C GLU A 320 -2.35 20.70 12.41
N PRO A 321 -3.59 20.37 12.07
CA PRO A 321 -4.63 21.33 12.40
C PRO A 321 -5.18 20.98 13.78
N ASP A 322 -5.62 21.99 14.51
CA ASP A 322 -6.51 21.83 15.63
C ASP A 322 -7.65 20.90 15.22
N GLU A 323 -7.75 19.71 15.83
CA GLU A 323 -8.78 18.69 15.50
C GLU A 323 -10.20 19.28 15.54
N LEU A 324 -10.45 20.22 16.45
CA LEU A 324 -11.73 20.90 16.54
C LEU A 324 -12.02 21.75 15.29
N TYR A 325 -11.00 22.45 14.79
CA TYR A 325 -11.15 23.28 13.59
C TYR A 325 -11.31 22.40 12.33
N LEU A 326 -10.59 21.29 12.25
CA LEU A 326 -10.77 20.31 11.17
C LEU A 326 -12.17 19.68 11.21
N SER A 327 -12.66 19.29 12.40
CA SER A 327 -14.01 18.77 12.58
C SER A 327 -15.08 19.78 12.13
N ALA A 328 -14.94 21.04 12.51
CA ALA A 328 -15.84 22.10 12.07
C ALA A 328 -15.82 22.28 10.54
N SER A 329 -14.62 22.25 9.94
CA SER A 329 -14.44 22.40 8.49
C SER A 329 -15.05 21.24 7.70
N LEU A 330 -14.82 20.00 8.13
CA LEU A 330 -15.44 18.81 7.51
C LEU A 330 -16.97 18.84 7.65
N THR A 331 -17.46 19.25 8.83
CA THR A 331 -18.91 19.42 9.05
C THR A 331 -19.50 20.48 8.12
N ALA A 332 -18.80 21.59 7.90
CA ALA A 332 -19.24 22.63 6.96
C ALA A 332 -19.27 22.13 5.51
N ILE A 333 -18.28 21.36 5.09
CA ILE A 333 -18.23 20.71 3.76
C ILE A 333 -19.45 19.80 3.57
N ARG A 334 -19.72 18.92 4.54
CA ARG A 334 -20.86 17.99 4.50
C ARG A 334 -22.21 18.74 4.53
N ALA A 335 -22.31 19.80 5.31
CA ALA A 335 -23.52 20.65 5.35
C ALA A 335 -23.83 21.32 4.00
N LYS A 336 -22.82 21.52 3.14
CA LYS A 336 -23.00 21.98 1.75
C LYS A 336 -23.37 20.86 0.77
N GLY A 337 -23.47 19.62 1.24
CA GLY A 337 -23.86 18.45 0.46
C GLY A 337 -22.72 17.76 -0.28
N PHE A 338 -21.46 18.06 0.04
CA PHE A 338 -20.31 17.29 -0.42
C PHE A 338 -20.17 16.01 0.38
N GLN A 339 -19.59 14.99 -0.22
CA GLN A 339 -19.16 13.79 0.48
C GLN A 339 -17.70 13.94 0.92
N VAL A 340 -17.37 13.36 2.07
CA VAL A 340 -16.00 13.32 2.61
C VAL A 340 -15.57 11.88 2.77
N SER A 341 -14.41 11.54 2.21
CA SER A 341 -13.79 10.23 2.30
C SER A 341 -12.51 10.30 3.13
N LEU A 342 -12.27 9.28 3.95
CA LEU A 342 -11.00 9.05 4.62
C LEU A 342 -10.15 8.13 3.75
N ASP A 343 -8.99 8.62 3.34
CA ASP A 343 -8.08 7.90 2.45
C ASP A 343 -7.03 7.11 3.21
N ASP A 344 -6.41 6.11 2.55
CA ASP A 344 -5.31 5.25 3.03
C ASP A 344 -5.55 4.59 4.39
N PHE A 345 -6.81 4.21 4.70
CA PHE A 345 -7.17 3.66 6.01
C PHE A 345 -6.37 2.41 6.36
N GLY A 346 -5.66 2.48 7.50
CA GLY A 346 -4.92 1.39 8.13
C GLY A 346 -3.42 1.47 8.01
N THR A 347 -2.85 2.51 7.40
CA THR A 347 -1.40 2.69 7.28
C THR A 347 -0.80 3.44 8.47
N GLY A 348 -1.57 4.28 9.19
CA GLY A 348 -1.10 5.10 10.29
C GLY A 348 -1.81 4.86 11.63
N ALA A 349 -1.23 5.41 12.68
CA ALA A 349 -1.75 5.31 14.06
C ALA A 349 -2.91 6.29 14.35
N ALA A 350 -3.04 7.35 13.54
CA ALA A 350 -4.04 8.40 13.75
C ALA A 350 -5.46 8.01 13.29
N THR A 351 -5.57 7.01 12.43
CA THR A 351 -6.77 6.65 11.66
C THR A 351 -7.99 6.35 12.53
N MET A 352 -7.81 5.59 13.62
CA MET A 352 -8.91 5.25 14.54
C MET A 352 -9.41 6.48 15.30
N ASN A 353 -8.51 7.38 15.66
CA ASN A 353 -8.87 8.63 16.34
C ASN A 353 -9.64 9.55 15.39
N LEU A 354 -9.21 9.67 14.14
CA LEU A 354 -9.92 10.44 13.12
C LEU A 354 -11.34 9.90 12.90
N LEU A 355 -11.50 8.58 12.79
CA LEU A 355 -12.81 7.95 12.64
C LEU A 355 -13.73 8.14 13.84
N ALA A 356 -13.17 8.16 15.06
CA ALA A 356 -13.96 8.37 16.27
C ALA A 356 -14.41 9.82 16.46
N ASN A 357 -13.62 10.79 15.99
CA ASN A 357 -13.82 12.21 16.28
C ASN A 357 -14.32 13.02 15.08
N LEU A 358 -14.14 12.54 13.88
CA LEU A 358 -14.49 13.24 12.63
C LEU A 358 -15.59 12.50 11.88
N SER A 359 -16.39 13.23 11.11
CA SER A 359 -17.52 12.66 10.38
C SER A 359 -17.16 12.48 8.89
N PHE A 360 -17.16 11.22 8.46
CA PHE A 360 -16.93 10.82 7.07
C PHE A 360 -18.19 10.21 6.46
N ASP A 361 -18.23 10.08 5.14
CA ASP A 361 -19.26 9.39 4.36
C ASP A 361 -18.72 8.12 3.73
N GLU A 362 -17.37 8.07 3.56
CA GLU A 362 -16.67 6.96 2.93
C GLU A 362 -15.31 6.73 3.56
N MET A 363 -14.82 5.51 3.45
CA MET A 363 -13.50 5.08 3.85
C MET A 363 -12.86 4.24 2.75
N LYS A 364 -11.58 4.48 2.44
CA LYS A 364 -10.81 3.76 1.43
C LYS A 364 -9.79 2.87 2.12
N ILE A 365 -9.77 1.58 1.80
CA ILE A 365 -8.78 0.63 2.34
C ILE A 365 -7.53 0.73 1.51
N ASP A 366 -6.40 0.99 2.15
CA ASP A 366 -5.10 1.06 1.48
C ASP A 366 -4.75 -0.22 0.70
N GLY A 367 -4.15 -0.01 -0.47
CA GLY A 367 -3.80 -1.07 -1.40
C GLY A 367 -2.85 -2.13 -0.84
N SER A 368 -2.07 -1.85 0.22
CA SER A 368 -1.18 -2.84 0.84
C SER A 368 -1.96 -4.01 1.46
N PHE A 369 -3.12 -3.74 2.08
CA PHE A 369 -3.99 -4.80 2.59
C PHE A 369 -4.68 -5.56 1.46
N VAL A 370 -5.10 -4.85 0.41
CA VAL A 370 -5.85 -5.41 -0.71
C VAL A 370 -4.98 -6.33 -1.57
N ARG A 371 -3.75 -5.93 -1.89
CA ARG A 371 -2.78 -6.76 -2.65
C ARG A 371 -2.51 -8.10 -1.97
N ASP A 372 -2.47 -8.10 -0.65
CA ASP A 372 -2.16 -9.29 0.16
C ASP A 372 -3.37 -10.17 0.49
N VAL A 373 -4.60 -9.76 0.15
CA VAL A 373 -5.83 -10.45 0.55
C VAL A 373 -5.93 -11.90 0.06
N GLY A 374 -5.40 -12.18 -1.13
CA GLY A 374 -5.38 -13.53 -1.71
C GLY A 374 -4.39 -14.45 -1.00
N ARG A 375 -3.29 -13.92 -0.49
CA ARG A 375 -2.14 -14.67 0.03
C ARG A 375 -2.17 -14.83 1.55
N HIS A 376 -2.58 -13.79 2.29
CA HIS A 376 -2.46 -13.75 3.74
C HIS A 376 -3.82 -13.76 4.46
N SER A 377 -3.97 -14.68 5.42
CA SER A 377 -5.18 -14.76 6.25
C SER A 377 -5.35 -13.56 7.18
N SER A 378 -4.25 -12.92 7.58
CA SER A 378 -4.25 -11.70 8.39
C SER A 378 -4.88 -10.54 7.65
N SER A 379 -4.53 -10.31 6.37
CA SER A 379 -5.11 -9.26 5.54
C SER A 379 -6.63 -9.44 5.36
N ARG A 380 -7.09 -10.69 5.19
CA ARG A 380 -8.52 -11.01 5.16
C ARG A 380 -9.25 -10.64 6.45
N LYS A 381 -8.64 -10.93 7.60
CA LYS A 381 -9.23 -10.59 8.92
C LYS A 381 -9.28 -9.08 9.12
N VAL A 382 -8.22 -8.37 8.72
CA VAL A 382 -8.15 -6.90 8.81
C VAL A 382 -9.23 -6.28 7.91
N ILE A 383 -9.29 -6.65 6.64
CA ILE A 383 -10.31 -6.12 5.70
C ILE A 383 -11.72 -6.43 6.21
N GLY A 384 -11.98 -7.66 6.68
CA GLY A 384 -13.29 -8.01 7.24
C GLY A 384 -13.64 -7.20 8.49
N GLY A 385 -12.65 -6.91 9.35
CA GLY A 385 -12.82 -6.00 10.51
C GLY A 385 -13.15 -4.57 10.08
N ILE A 386 -12.39 -4.04 9.10
CA ILE A 386 -12.62 -2.70 8.54
C ILE A 386 -14.03 -2.62 7.91
N ALA A 387 -14.43 -3.63 7.14
CA ALA A 387 -15.75 -3.66 6.51
C ALA A 387 -16.89 -3.67 7.56
N ASN A 388 -16.72 -4.41 8.64
CA ASN A 388 -17.67 -4.38 9.75
C ASN A 388 -17.74 -3.01 10.45
N TRP A 389 -16.63 -2.32 10.62
CA TRP A 389 -16.61 -0.94 11.15
C TRP A 389 -17.29 0.03 10.19
N ALA A 390 -17.02 -0.06 8.90
CA ALA A 390 -17.68 0.77 7.91
C ALA A 390 -19.20 0.59 7.96
N GLU A 391 -19.70 -0.65 8.06
CA GLU A 391 -21.12 -0.95 8.20
C GLU A 391 -21.71 -0.35 9.50
N LEU A 392 -21.05 -0.55 10.66
CA LEU A 392 -21.49 -0.01 11.95
C LEU A 392 -21.53 1.52 11.98
N LEU A 393 -20.60 2.17 11.27
CA LEU A 393 -20.52 3.64 11.17
C LEU A 393 -21.31 4.21 9.99
N ASN A 394 -21.99 3.35 9.22
CA ASN A 394 -22.74 3.72 8.00
C ASN A 394 -21.89 4.46 6.98
N LEU A 395 -20.65 3.98 6.77
CA LEU A 395 -19.69 4.49 5.78
C LEU A 395 -19.70 3.62 4.52
N SER A 396 -19.57 4.25 3.36
CA SER A 396 -19.18 3.54 2.13
C SER A 396 -17.76 3.01 2.26
N LEU A 397 -17.46 1.86 1.64
CA LEU A 397 -16.14 1.26 1.69
C LEU A 397 -15.62 1.04 0.28
N VAL A 398 -14.42 1.56 0.00
CA VAL A 398 -13.71 1.38 -1.27
C VAL A 398 -12.44 0.58 -1.04
N ALA A 399 -12.23 -0.49 -1.81
CA ALA A 399 -10.99 -1.27 -1.80
C ALA A 399 -10.04 -0.74 -2.88
N GLU A 400 -8.84 -0.33 -2.48
CA GLU A 400 -7.86 0.23 -3.39
C GLU A 400 -6.80 -0.79 -3.84
N GLY A 401 -6.08 -0.45 -4.92
CA GLY A 401 -4.93 -1.23 -5.37
C GLY A 401 -5.28 -2.66 -5.78
N ILE A 402 -6.45 -2.89 -6.36
CA ILE A 402 -6.82 -4.20 -6.91
C ILE A 402 -5.98 -4.46 -8.15
N GLU A 403 -4.97 -5.33 -8.03
CA GLU A 403 -4.05 -5.70 -9.11
C GLU A 403 -4.38 -7.04 -9.76
N ASP A 404 -5.18 -7.89 -9.09
CA ASP A 404 -5.61 -9.20 -9.56
C ASP A 404 -7.13 -9.35 -9.48
N GLU A 405 -7.76 -9.56 -10.64
CA GLU A 405 -9.22 -9.78 -10.73
C GLU A 405 -9.70 -10.99 -9.91
N SER A 406 -8.86 -11.99 -9.71
CA SER A 406 -9.21 -13.19 -8.93
C SER A 406 -9.50 -12.88 -7.46
N THR A 407 -9.03 -11.71 -6.95
CA THR A 407 -9.28 -11.27 -5.56
C THR A 407 -10.67 -10.65 -5.37
N ILE A 408 -11.32 -10.21 -6.42
CA ILE A 408 -12.60 -9.47 -6.37
C ILE A 408 -13.73 -10.26 -5.68
N PRO A 409 -13.97 -11.55 -6.00
CA PRO A 409 -15.00 -12.31 -5.28
C PRO A 409 -14.70 -12.44 -3.78
N LEU A 410 -13.41 -12.44 -3.40
CA LEU A 410 -13.02 -12.50 -1.99
C LEU A 410 -13.27 -11.15 -1.30
N LEU A 411 -12.86 -10.03 -1.90
CA LEU A 411 -13.12 -8.68 -1.39
C LEU A 411 -14.62 -8.44 -1.20
N HIS A 412 -15.42 -8.85 -2.18
CA HIS A 412 -16.87 -8.74 -2.06
C HIS A 412 -17.45 -9.55 -0.88
N ARG A 413 -16.99 -10.81 -0.69
CA ARG A 413 -17.39 -11.62 0.48
C ARG A 413 -16.95 -11.01 1.81
N LEU A 414 -15.87 -10.25 1.82
CA LEU A 414 -15.38 -9.53 3.01
C LEU A 414 -16.13 -8.22 3.31
N GLY A 415 -17.08 -7.83 2.43
CA GLY A 415 -17.91 -6.65 2.60
C GLY A 415 -17.55 -5.45 1.70
N CYS A 416 -16.46 -5.52 0.92
CA CYS A 416 -16.12 -4.46 -0.02
C CYS A 416 -17.04 -4.53 -1.25
N ARG A 417 -17.81 -3.48 -1.49
CA ARG A 417 -18.72 -3.42 -2.65
C ARG A 417 -18.15 -2.61 -3.80
N VAL A 418 -17.34 -1.61 -3.50
CA VAL A 418 -16.69 -0.72 -4.45
C VAL A 418 -15.19 -0.94 -4.40
N GLY A 419 -14.52 -0.76 -5.54
CA GLY A 419 -13.07 -0.84 -5.59
C GLY A 419 -12.48 -0.16 -6.81
N GLN A 420 -11.17 0.13 -6.70
CA GLN A 420 -10.35 0.63 -7.79
C GLN A 420 -8.99 -0.08 -7.81
N GLY A 421 -8.37 -0.11 -8.98
CA GLY A 421 -7.06 -0.73 -9.16
C GLY A 421 -6.77 -1.09 -10.60
N TYR A 422 -5.54 -1.46 -10.88
CA TYR A 422 -5.07 -1.69 -12.25
C TYR A 422 -5.71 -2.92 -12.92
N ALA A 423 -6.21 -3.85 -12.14
CA ALA A 423 -7.00 -4.97 -12.67
C ALA A 423 -8.37 -4.52 -13.22
N LEU A 424 -8.92 -3.42 -12.72
CA LEU A 424 -10.19 -2.87 -13.17
C LEU A 424 -10.02 -1.84 -14.29
N ALA A 425 -9.23 -0.78 -14.00
CA ALA A 425 -8.81 0.24 -14.96
C ALA A 425 -7.61 1.01 -14.41
N ARG A 426 -6.68 1.37 -15.29
CA ARG A 426 -5.61 2.30 -14.95
C ARG A 426 -6.12 3.74 -14.97
N PRO A 427 -5.45 4.69 -14.26
CA PRO A 427 -5.71 6.11 -14.44
C PRO A 427 -5.59 6.51 -15.90
N MET A 428 -6.52 7.32 -16.39
CA MET A 428 -6.62 7.74 -17.80
C MET A 428 -6.60 9.26 -17.90
N GLU A 429 -6.02 9.76 -18.97
CA GLU A 429 -6.15 11.17 -19.36
C GLU A 429 -7.61 11.51 -19.72
N ILE A 430 -7.97 12.77 -19.65
CA ILE A 430 -9.35 13.27 -19.73
C ILE A 430 -10.12 12.69 -20.91
N ASP A 431 -9.58 12.79 -22.13
CA ASP A 431 -10.30 12.34 -23.33
C ASP A 431 -10.52 10.81 -23.34
N ALA A 432 -9.50 10.06 -22.89
CA ALA A 432 -9.60 8.60 -22.75
C ALA A 432 -10.62 8.22 -21.66
N PHE A 433 -10.61 8.94 -20.53
CA PHE A 433 -11.57 8.72 -19.45
C PHE A 433 -13.00 9.00 -19.91
N LEU A 434 -13.27 10.14 -20.55
CA LEU A 434 -14.59 10.48 -21.06
C LEU A 434 -15.08 9.43 -22.06
N SER A 435 -14.24 9.02 -22.99
CA SER A 435 -14.57 7.98 -23.97
C SER A 435 -14.88 6.64 -23.29
N PHE A 436 -14.07 6.26 -22.29
CA PHE A 436 -14.25 5.02 -21.52
C PHE A 436 -15.60 5.01 -20.79
N ILE A 437 -15.93 6.08 -20.08
CA ILE A 437 -17.21 6.18 -19.33
C ILE A 437 -18.41 6.13 -20.26
N THR A 438 -18.38 6.90 -21.36
CA THR A 438 -19.49 6.91 -22.33
C THR A 438 -19.73 5.53 -22.95
N GLN A 439 -18.66 4.80 -23.32
CA GLN A 439 -18.79 3.44 -23.85
C GLN A 439 -19.36 2.45 -22.83
N LYS A 440 -18.95 2.56 -21.55
CA LYS A 440 -19.46 1.71 -20.46
C LYS A 440 -20.95 1.94 -20.21
N GLU A 441 -21.42 3.18 -20.19
CA GLU A 441 -22.83 3.51 -20.00
C GLU A 441 -23.70 2.99 -21.16
N VAL A 442 -23.26 3.13 -22.40
CA VAL A 442 -23.98 2.59 -23.57
C VAL A 442 -24.08 1.06 -23.50
N SER A 443 -23.01 0.37 -23.09
CA SER A 443 -22.99 -1.09 -22.98
C SER A 443 -23.89 -1.63 -21.87
N GLN A 444 -24.26 -0.83 -20.86
CA GLN A 444 -25.13 -1.22 -19.75
C GLN A 444 -26.61 -0.94 -20.01
N GLN A 445 -26.92 -0.11 -20.99
CA GLN A 445 -28.30 0.21 -21.41
C GLN A 445 -28.79 -0.73 -22.51
N SER A 446 -27.92 -1.53 -23.11
CA SER A 446 -28.21 -2.53 -24.15
C SER A 446 -28.40 -3.92 -23.57
#